data_285a0ac35253cfee1ce4e18d5b2fe991
#
_entry.id   285a0ac35253cfee1ce4e18d5b2fe991
#
_cell.length_a   1.000
_cell.length_b   1.000
_cell.length_c   1.000
_cell.angle_alpha   90.00
_cell.angle_beta   90.00
_cell.angle_gamma   90.00
#
_symmetry.space_group_name_H-M   'P 1'
#
loop_
_entity.id
_entity.type
_entity.pdbx_description
1 polymer ?
#
loop_
_entity_poly.entity_id
_entity_poly.type
_entity_poly.pdbx_seq_one_letter_code
_entity_poly.pdbx_strand_id
1 'polypeptide(L)' 'MPARKVQIGQVWKKDGGSETFLVTKVYNEALATFAVLRKTGAETEPPVRVKVSNAGGGQNLPGFTYTQESNDF' A
#
# COMPACT_ATOMS: atom_id res chain seq x y z
N MET A 1 -4.90 19.13 -6.57
CA MET A 1 -4.95 18.00 -5.67
C MET A 1 -3.61 17.36 -5.53
N PRO A 2 -3.17 17.18 -4.34
CA PRO A 2 -1.91 16.49 -4.15
C PRO A 2 -2.02 15.03 -4.58
N ALA A 3 -0.96 14.53 -5.16
CA ALA A 3 -0.90 13.14 -5.55
C ALA A 3 -0.72 12.28 -4.31
N ARG A 4 -1.40 11.12 -4.30
CA ARG A 4 -1.23 10.18 -3.21
C ARG A 4 0.09 9.45 -3.38
N LYS A 5 0.80 9.28 -2.31
CA LYS A 5 2.02 8.51 -2.28
C LYS A 5 1.87 7.32 -1.34
N VAL A 6 2.49 6.21 -1.71
CA VAL A 6 2.55 5.05 -0.83
C VAL A 6 3.59 5.33 0.23
N GLN A 7 3.20 5.30 1.50
CA GLN A 7 4.08 5.66 2.60
C GLN A 7 3.95 4.67 3.75
N ILE A 8 5.02 4.57 4.52
CA ILE A 8 5.02 3.74 5.71
C ILE A 8 3.92 4.23 6.66
N GLY A 9 3.18 3.29 7.22
CA GLY A 9 2.11 3.59 8.16
C GLY A 9 0.73 3.61 7.53
N GLN A 10 0.65 3.53 6.22
CA GLN A 10 -0.65 3.47 5.57
C GLN A 10 -1.23 2.08 5.67
N VAL A 11 -2.56 2.01 5.65
CA VAL A 11 -3.27 0.75 5.66
C VAL A 11 -4.02 0.61 4.35
N TRP A 12 -3.84 -0.51 3.69
CA TRP A 12 -4.48 -0.80 2.41
C TRP A 12 -5.30 -2.07 2.56
N LYS A 13 -6.41 -2.12 1.85
CA LYS A 13 -7.30 -3.27 1.87
C LYS A 13 -7.10 -4.07 0.59
N LYS A 14 -7.03 -5.38 0.72
CA LYS A 14 -6.88 -6.23 -0.45
C LYS A 14 -8.18 -6.25 -1.24
N ASP A 15 -8.07 -6.08 -2.56
CA ASP A 15 -9.24 -6.06 -3.42
C ASP A 15 -9.91 -7.43 -3.41
N GLY A 16 -11.23 -7.40 -3.36
CA GLY A 16 -11.99 -8.63 -3.37
C GLY A 16 -12.12 -9.31 -2.02
N GLY A 17 -11.56 -8.71 -0.97
CA GLY A 17 -11.61 -9.28 0.35
C GLY A 17 -11.75 -8.20 1.40
N SER A 18 -11.68 -8.61 2.66
CA SER A 18 -11.75 -7.68 3.77
C SER A 18 -10.43 -7.59 4.53
N GLU A 19 -9.39 -8.23 4.02
CA GLU A 19 -8.11 -8.20 4.71
C GLU A 19 -7.43 -6.88 4.51
N THR A 20 -6.80 -6.37 5.57
CA THR A 20 -6.08 -5.12 5.50
C THR A 20 -4.61 -5.36 5.76
N PHE A 21 -3.78 -4.50 5.17
CA PHE A 21 -2.34 -4.63 5.24
C PHE A 21 -1.73 -3.29 5.60
N LEU A 22 -0.71 -3.34 6.44
CA LEU A 22 0.01 -2.16 6.87
C LEU A 22 1.31 -2.04 6.09
N VAL A 23 1.56 -0.86 5.55
CA VAL A 23 2.82 -0.60 4.85
C VAL A 23 3.92 -0.42 5.89
N THR A 24 4.89 -1.31 5.88
CA THR A 24 5.97 -1.28 6.85
C THR A 24 7.28 -0.78 6.26
N LYS A 25 7.40 -0.76 4.93
CA LYS A 25 8.63 -0.33 4.30
C LYS A 25 8.33 0.09 2.87
N VAL A 26 9.02 1.12 2.41
CA VAL A 26 8.95 1.56 1.02
C VAL A 26 10.38 1.82 0.57
N TYR A 27 10.76 1.28 -0.58
CA TYR A 27 12.11 1.45 -1.06
C TYR A 27 12.14 1.41 -2.59
N ASN A 28 13.23 1.91 -3.14
CA ASN A 28 13.43 1.92 -4.58
C ASN A 28 14.48 0.89 -4.97
N GLU A 29 14.23 0.20 -6.08
CA GLU A 29 15.18 -0.77 -6.59
C GLU A 29 15.03 -0.84 -8.10
N ALA A 30 16.13 -0.70 -8.82
CA ALA A 30 16.12 -0.83 -10.28
C ALA A 30 15.08 0.07 -10.94
N LEU A 31 15.03 1.33 -10.53
CA LEU A 31 14.13 2.34 -11.09
C LEU A 31 12.67 2.07 -10.79
N ALA A 32 12.39 1.17 -9.87
CA ALA A 32 11.02 0.89 -9.44
C ALA A 32 10.90 1.13 -7.95
N THR A 33 9.68 1.39 -7.49
CA THR A 33 9.40 1.55 -6.08
C THR A 33 8.63 0.34 -5.60
N PHE A 34 9.01 -0.19 -4.45
CA PHE A 34 8.36 -1.34 -3.86
C PHE A 34 7.87 -1.00 -2.46
N ALA A 35 6.75 -1.57 -2.10
CA ALA A 35 6.21 -1.47 -0.76
C ALA A 35 6.16 -2.84 -0.12
N VAL A 36 6.51 -2.90 1.15
CA VAL A 36 6.40 -4.13 1.93
C VAL A 36 5.23 -3.96 2.87
N LEU A 37 4.31 -4.91 2.83
CA LEU A 37 3.10 -4.84 3.62
C LEU A 37 2.98 -6.05 4.53
N ARG A 38 2.42 -5.84 5.71
CA ARG A 38 2.11 -6.91 6.64
C ARG A 38 0.61 -6.95 6.85
N LYS A 39 0.05 -8.15 6.83
CA LYS A 39 -1.36 -8.32 7.14
C LYS A 39 -1.60 -7.92 8.59
N THR A 40 -2.57 -7.04 8.81
CA THR A 40 -2.87 -6.59 10.16
C THR A 40 -3.42 -7.75 10.97
N GLY A 41 -2.93 -7.88 12.20
CA GLY A 41 -3.38 -8.95 13.07
C GLY A 41 -2.78 -10.31 12.78
N ALA A 42 -1.85 -10.40 11.83
CA ALA A 42 -1.23 -11.68 11.48
C ALA A 42 0.28 -11.49 11.38
N GLU A 43 0.90 -11.17 12.48
CA GLU A 43 2.32 -10.81 12.47
C GLU A 43 3.23 -11.99 12.17
N THR A 44 2.71 -13.21 12.29
CA THR A 44 3.52 -14.37 12.00
C THR A 44 3.56 -14.71 10.51
N GLU A 45 2.72 -14.07 9.72
CA GLU A 45 2.74 -14.32 8.28
C GLU A 45 3.86 -13.52 7.62
N PRO A 46 4.46 -14.06 6.56
CA PRO A 46 5.53 -13.34 5.88
C PRO A 46 4.99 -12.06 5.25
N PRO A 47 5.81 -11.02 5.17
CA PRO A 47 5.39 -9.80 4.53
C PRO A 47 5.22 -9.99 3.02
N VAL A 48 4.40 -9.12 2.44
CA VAL A 48 4.12 -9.15 1.01
C VAL A 48 4.82 -7.95 0.38
N ARG A 49 5.53 -8.19 -0.72
CA ARG A 49 6.18 -7.13 -1.45
C ARG A 49 5.38 -6.83 -2.71
N VAL A 50 5.05 -5.56 -2.90
CA VAL A 50 4.23 -5.14 -4.01
C VAL A 50 4.93 -3.99 -4.73
N LYS A 51 4.99 -4.08 -6.06
CA LYS A 51 5.55 -3.01 -6.84
C LYS A 51 4.54 -1.86 -6.91
N VAL A 52 4.99 -0.67 -6.57
CA VAL A 52 4.13 0.50 -6.57
C VAL A 52 3.85 0.91 -8.02
N SER A 53 2.61 1.21 -8.30
CA SER A 53 2.19 1.64 -9.63
C SER A 53 1.93 3.13 -9.61
N ASN A 54 2.29 3.81 -10.70
CA ASN A 54 2.00 5.22 -10.87
C ASN A 54 0.89 5.39 -11.88
N ALA A 55 -0.17 6.06 -11.47
CA ALA A 55 -1.29 6.26 -12.37
C ALA A 55 -2.04 7.51 -11.95
N GLY A 56 -2.46 8.30 -12.92
CA GLY A 56 -3.27 9.47 -12.63
C GLY A 56 -2.61 10.50 -11.73
N GLY A 57 -1.29 10.56 -11.76
CA GLY A 57 -0.57 11.52 -10.94
C GLY A 57 -0.33 11.08 -9.52
N GLY A 58 -0.67 9.84 -9.19
CA GLY A 58 -0.45 9.34 -7.84
C GLY A 58 0.13 7.95 -7.86
N GLN A 59 0.32 7.38 -6.70
CA GLN A 59 0.85 6.03 -6.53
C GLN A 59 -0.23 5.10 -6.00
N ASN A 60 -0.21 3.86 -6.46
CA ASN A 60 -1.15 2.86 -6.03
C ASN A 60 -0.45 1.53 -5.81
N LEU A 61 -1.11 0.66 -5.06
CA LEU A 61 -0.65 -0.71 -4.88
C LEU A 61 -1.60 -1.60 -5.66
N PRO A 62 -1.14 -2.21 -6.78
CA PRO A 62 -2.03 -3.06 -7.57
C PRO A 62 -2.60 -4.19 -6.73
N GLY A 63 -3.90 -4.40 -6.83
CA GLY A 63 -4.58 -5.41 -6.04
C GLY A 63 -5.01 -4.93 -4.67
N PHE A 64 -4.78 -3.66 -4.35
CA PHE A 64 -5.15 -3.11 -3.05
C PHE A 64 -5.87 -1.79 -3.23
N THR A 65 -6.65 -1.41 -2.23
CA THR A 65 -7.39 -0.16 -2.19
C THR A 65 -7.01 0.61 -0.93
N TYR A 66 -6.75 1.88 -1.08
CA TYR A 66 -6.37 2.73 0.05
C TYR A 66 -7.58 2.91 0.96
N THR A 67 -7.41 2.59 2.24
CA THR A 67 -8.54 2.58 3.16
C THR A 67 -8.83 3.92 3.80
N GLN A 68 -7.89 4.85 3.74
CA GLN A 68 -8.03 6.11 4.45
C GLN A 68 -8.43 7.25 3.54
N GLU A 69 -8.84 6.91 2.37
CA GLU A 69 -9.08 7.91 1.35
C GLU A 69 -10.28 8.79 1.66
N SER A 70 -11.25 8.24 2.35
CA SER A 70 -12.49 8.95 2.58
C SER A 70 -12.52 9.65 3.93
N ASN A 71 -11.41 9.78 4.59
CA ASN A 71 -11.37 10.38 5.91
C ASN A 71 -11.03 11.84 5.89
N ASP A 72 -11.32 12.47 4.82
CA ASP A 72 -10.98 13.85 4.72
C ASP A 72 -12.20 14.65 4.97
N PHE A 73 -12.43 15.11 6.02
CA PHE A 73 -13.55 15.98 6.24
C PHE A 73 -13.36 16.79 7.49
#